data_6bbb51defd2ef6509085b101a5ffa369
#
_entry.id   6bbb51defd2ef6509085b101a5ffa369
#
_cell.length_a   1.000
_cell.length_b   1.000
_cell.length_c   1.000
_cell.angle_alpha   90.00
_cell.angle_beta   90.00
_cell.angle_gamma   90.00
#
_symmetry.space_group_name_H-M   'P 1'
#
loop_
_entity.id
_entity.type
_entity.pdbx_description
1 polymer ?
#
loop_
_entity_poly.entity_id
_entity_poly.type
_entity_poly.pdbx_seq_one_letter_code
_entity_poly.pdbx_strand_id
1 'polypeptide(L)'
;MSGQTLSQKVWERHVVHAADGEPDLLFIDLHLVHEVTSPQAFDGLRMAGRPLRRPDLTVATEDHNVPTTDIDQPIADPVSRKQIEALRNNCDEFGVRLYPMGDPGQGIVHVIGPEMGLTLPGMTVVCGDSHTSTHGAFGALAFGIGTSEVEHVLATQTLLQQRPGTLAVTVDGTLPEGSTAKDVILAIIGRLGTGGGIGSVIEYRGEVIRSLSMEGRMTVCNMSIEAGAKAGLIAPDDTTFAYLEGRAHAPKGGDWDAAVADWRSLVTDDDAVFDRKVVLNGADIVPHVSWGTNPGQVTRLDGSVPDPDAFDDPAARESAARALEYMGLTAGTPIRDIPVDTVFIGSCTNSRIEDLRAVAQIAEGRRVADGVRTLVVPGSGAVKAQAEAEGIPEVLIAAGFDWREPGCSMCLAMNPDKLTDGERCASTSNRNFEGRQGRGGRTHLVSPAVAAATAIAGTFATPADLDRG
;
A
#
# COMPACT_ATOMS: atom_id res chain seq x y z
N MET A 1 32.39 14.03 -10.27
CA MET A 1 31.26 13.09 -10.47
C MET A 1 30.01 13.87 -10.15
N SER A 2 28.93 13.75 -10.91
CA SER A 2 27.62 14.31 -10.54
C SER A 2 27.15 13.69 -9.24
N GLY A 3 26.38 14.44 -8.43
CA GLY A 3 25.78 13.89 -7.21
C GLY A 3 24.85 12.72 -7.49
N GLN A 4 24.55 11.96 -6.46
CA GLN A 4 23.71 10.77 -6.53
C GLN A 4 22.32 11.02 -5.95
N THR A 5 21.29 10.43 -6.58
CA THR A 5 19.95 10.35 -5.99
C THR A 5 19.92 9.34 -4.86
N LEU A 6 18.89 9.42 -3.98
CA LEU A 6 18.68 8.44 -2.91
C LEU A 6 18.68 7.00 -3.46
N SER A 7 17.94 6.75 -4.55
CA SER A 7 17.85 5.41 -5.14
C SER A 7 19.21 4.92 -5.65
N GLN A 8 20.05 5.79 -6.24
CA GLN A 8 21.39 5.44 -6.68
C GLN A 8 22.31 5.12 -5.49
N LYS A 9 22.25 5.89 -4.40
CA LYS A 9 23.02 5.63 -3.18
C LYS A 9 22.70 4.26 -2.58
N VAL A 10 21.40 3.95 -2.47
CA VAL A 10 20.97 2.63 -1.94
C VAL A 10 21.39 1.52 -2.90
N TRP A 11 21.21 1.71 -4.21
CA TRP A 11 21.64 0.73 -5.21
C TRP A 11 23.12 0.39 -5.11
N GLU A 12 23.98 1.40 -5.14
CA GLU A 12 25.44 1.22 -5.11
C GLU A 12 25.93 0.50 -3.84
N ARG A 13 25.27 0.70 -2.71
CA ARG A 13 25.59 0.03 -1.44
C ARG A 13 25.31 -1.48 -1.48
N HIS A 14 24.43 -1.94 -2.41
CA HIS A 14 23.96 -3.33 -2.47
C HIS A 14 24.48 -4.11 -3.67
N VAL A 15 25.22 -3.48 -4.57
CA VAL A 15 25.82 -4.19 -5.73
C VAL A 15 26.88 -5.16 -5.24
N VAL A 16 26.63 -6.45 -5.45
CA VAL A 16 27.57 -7.56 -5.16
C VAL A 16 28.44 -7.84 -6.38
N HIS A 17 27.85 -7.73 -7.57
CA HIS A 17 28.54 -7.91 -8.85
C HIS A 17 27.86 -7.05 -9.92
N ALA A 18 28.69 -6.43 -10.77
CA ALA A 18 28.27 -5.70 -11.95
C ALA A 18 29.22 -6.02 -13.10
N ALA A 19 28.67 -6.13 -14.31
CA ALA A 19 29.42 -6.27 -15.54
C ALA A 19 28.78 -5.42 -16.65
N ASP A 20 29.60 -4.92 -17.57
CA ASP A 20 29.15 -4.05 -18.64
C ASP A 20 28.09 -4.73 -19.51
N GLY A 21 26.91 -4.10 -19.61
CA GLY A 21 25.79 -4.59 -20.41
C GLY A 21 24.95 -5.69 -19.76
N GLU A 22 25.27 -6.10 -18.53
CA GLU A 22 24.51 -7.09 -17.76
C GLU A 22 23.70 -6.43 -16.62
N PRO A 23 22.67 -7.11 -16.10
CA PRO A 23 22.01 -6.69 -14.86
C PRO A 23 22.97 -6.74 -13.66
N ASP A 24 22.84 -5.78 -12.74
CA ASP A 24 23.58 -5.81 -11.47
C ASP A 24 23.03 -6.90 -10.54
N LEU A 25 23.91 -7.63 -9.85
CA LEU A 25 23.52 -8.54 -8.78
C LEU A 25 23.47 -7.77 -7.46
N LEU A 26 22.29 -7.65 -6.89
CA LEU A 26 22.05 -6.94 -5.64
C LEU A 26 21.95 -7.90 -4.45
N PHE A 27 22.54 -7.55 -3.31
CA PHE A 27 22.23 -8.17 -2.03
C PHE A 27 20.87 -7.70 -1.54
N ILE A 28 20.09 -8.59 -0.90
CA ILE A 28 18.77 -8.30 -0.33
C ILE A 28 18.85 -8.36 1.20
N ASP A 29 18.56 -7.22 1.86
CA ASP A 29 18.62 -7.12 3.32
C ASP A 29 17.44 -7.76 4.03
N LEU A 30 16.24 -7.67 3.41
CA LEU A 30 15.02 -8.22 3.98
C LEU A 30 14.16 -8.88 2.90
N HIS A 31 13.83 -10.14 3.10
CA HIS A 31 12.88 -10.88 2.28
C HIS A 31 11.60 -11.14 3.08
N LEU A 32 10.52 -10.48 2.69
CA LEU A 32 9.20 -10.69 3.26
C LEU A 32 8.44 -11.72 2.44
N VAL A 33 7.75 -12.63 3.13
CA VAL A 33 7.09 -13.79 2.51
C VAL A 33 5.66 -13.93 3.02
N HIS A 34 4.74 -14.31 2.14
CA HIS A 34 3.35 -14.64 2.49
C HIS A 34 2.87 -15.87 1.70
N GLU A 35 1.66 -16.37 2.02
CA GLU A 35 1.17 -17.65 1.55
C GLU A 35 0.85 -17.73 0.04
N VAL A 36 0.65 -16.59 -0.64
CA VAL A 36 0.18 -16.61 -2.04
C VAL A 36 1.29 -16.91 -3.03
N THR A 37 2.47 -16.33 -2.88
CA THR A 37 3.56 -16.38 -3.87
C THR A 37 4.72 -17.27 -3.46
N SER A 38 4.71 -17.84 -2.25
CA SER A 38 5.85 -18.57 -1.72
C SER A 38 5.80 -20.10 -1.91
N PRO A 39 4.65 -20.80 -2.02
CA PRO A 39 4.62 -22.27 -2.03
C PRO A 39 5.51 -22.90 -3.11
N GLN A 40 5.40 -22.40 -4.34
CA GLN A 40 6.19 -22.89 -5.48
C GLN A 40 7.69 -22.56 -5.36
N ALA A 41 8.04 -21.45 -4.73
CA ALA A 41 9.43 -21.07 -4.49
C ALA A 41 10.10 -22.04 -3.49
N PHE A 42 9.42 -22.42 -2.42
CA PHE A 42 9.91 -23.44 -1.48
C PHE A 42 9.97 -24.83 -2.12
N ASP A 43 9.02 -25.18 -2.98
CA ASP A 43 9.08 -26.43 -3.75
C ASP A 43 10.30 -26.48 -4.67
N GLY A 44 10.65 -25.36 -5.31
CA GLY A 44 11.87 -25.22 -6.12
C GLY A 44 13.14 -25.49 -5.30
N LEU A 45 13.27 -24.91 -4.10
CA LEU A 45 14.39 -25.19 -3.19
C LEU A 45 14.45 -26.67 -2.83
N ARG A 46 13.33 -27.29 -2.50
CA ARG A 46 13.23 -28.71 -2.11
C ARG A 46 13.66 -29.63 -3.26
N MET A 47 13.16 -29.37 -4.49
CA MET A 47 13.54 -30.13 -5.68
C MET A 47 15.02 -29.99 -6.03
N ALA A 48 15.59 -28.80 -5.81
CA ALA A 48 17.00 -28.52 -6.04
C ALA A 48 17.91 -29.01 -4.90
N GLY A 49 17.36 -29.49 -3.78
CA GLY A 49 18.11 -29.89 -2.58
C GLY A 49 18.88 -28.72 -1.94
N ARG A 50 18.35 -27.51 -2.05
CA ARG A 50 19.00 -26.29 -1.53
C ARG A 50 18.38 -25.87 -0.19
N PRO A 51 19.21 -25.54 0.81
CA PRO A 51 18.74 -24.89 2.03
C PRO A 51 18.38 -23.43 1.75
N LEU A 52 17.59 -22.84 2.63
CA LEU A 52 17.42 -21.38 2.70
C LEU A 52 18.75 -20.72 3.06
N ARG A 53 19.12 -19.68 2.31
CA ARG A 53 20.45 -19.03 2.46
C ARG A 53 20.55 -18.21 3.74
N ARG A 54 19.51 -17.41 4.04
CA ARG A 54 19.50 -16.47 5.18
C ARG A 54 18.12 -16.46 5.84
N PRO A 55 17.80 -17.48 6.65
CA PRO A 55 16.54 -17.51 7.40
C PRO A 55 16.40 -16.35 8.38
N ASP A 56 17.51 -15.77 8.85
CA ASP A 56 17.54 -14.59 9.71
C ASP A 56 17.13 -13.29 9.01
N LEU A 57 17.19 -13.23 7.68
CA LEU A 57 16.76 -12.09 6.84
C LEU A 57 15.42 -12.36 6.13
N THR A 58 14.77 -13.48 6.47
CA THR A 58 13.48 -13.86 5.87
C THR A 58 12.40 -13.90 6.95
N VAL A 59 11.29 -13.21 6.72
CA VAL A 59 10.17 -13.14 7.66
C VAL A 59 8.87 -13.42 6.90
N ALA A 60 8.03 -14.30 7.46
CA ALA A 60 6.76 -14.69 6.87
C ALA A 60 5.56 -14.26 7.74
N THR A 61 4.43 -13.99 7.09
CA THR A 61 3.14 -13.74 7.74
C THR A 61 2.01 -14.32 6.91
N GLU A 62 0.89 -14.62 7.56
CA GLU A 62 -0.36 -15.00 6.92
C GLU A 62 -1.25 -13.77 6.83
N ASP A 63 -1.59 -13.31 5.61
CA ASP A 63 -2.29 -12.04 5.45
C ASP A 63 -3.36 -11.99 4.34
N HIS A 64 -3.18 -12.69 3.22
CA HIS A 64 -4.06 -12.61 2.06
C HIS A 64 -5.27 -13.54 2.11
N ASN A 65 -5.05 -14.79 2.56
CA ASN A 65 -6.06 -15.85 2.57
C ASN A 65 -6.74 -16.04 3.94
N VAL A 66 -6.36 -15.24 4.92
CA VAL A 66 -6.93 -15.28 6.25
C VAL A 66 -8.35 -14.70 6.28
N PRO A 67 -9.32 -15.35 6.93
CA PRO A 67 -10.61 -14.73 7.20
C PRO A 67 -10.47 -13.60 8.23
N THR A 68 -11.40 -12.66 8.19
CA THR A 68 -11.48 -11.52 9.13
C THR A 68 -12.58 -11.68 10.17
N THR A 69 -13.26 -12.82 10.15
CA THR A 69 -14.24 -13.27 11.15
C THR A 69 -13.99 -14.74 11.46
N ASP A 70 -14.45 -15.19 12.63
CA ASP A 70 -14.43 -16.59 13.03
C ASP A 70 -13.05 -17.25 12.90
N ILE A 71 -11.98 -16.50 13.23
CA ILE A 71 -10.58 -16.95 13.05
C ILE A 71 -10.23 -18.20 13.87
N ASP A 72 -11.02 -18.52 14.88
CA ASP A 72 -10.89 -19.76 15.68
C ASP A 72 -11.41 -21.00 14.94
N GLN A 73 -12.11 -20.80 13.82
CA GLN A 73 -12.64 -21.90 13.01
C GLN A 73 -11.68 -22.27 11.87
N PRO A 74 -11.68 -23.53 11.40
CA PRO A 74 -10.92 -23.90 10.22
C PRO A 74 -11.32 -23.06 9.00
N ILE A 75 -10.32 -22.58 8.23
CA ILE A 75 -10.58 -21.84 6.99
C ILE A 75 -11.45 -22.68 6.06
N ALA A 76 -12.64 -22.16 5.73
CA ALA A 76 -13.65 -22.92 4.98
C ALA A 76 -13.23 -23.15 3.51
N ASP A 77 -12.64 -22.13 2.85
CA ASP A 77 -12.16 -22.27 1.47
C ASP A 77 -10.96 -23.24 1.41
N PRO A 78 -11.06 -24.31 0.62
CA PRO A 78 -10.01 -25.34 0.59
C PRO A 78 -8.71 -24.88 -0.08
N VAL A 79 -8.77 -23.89 -0.97
CA VAL A 79 -7.58 -23.35 -1.65
C VAL A 79 -6.82 -22.46 -0.67
N SER A 80 -7.51 -21.52 -0.02
CA SER A 80 -6.96 -20.64 1.00
C SER A 80 -6.34 -21.45 2.13
N ARG A 81 -7.05 -22.47 2.64
CA ARG A 81 -6.53 -23.34 3.70
C ARG A 81 -5.24 -24.05 3.28
N LYS A 82 -5.19 -24.63 2.07
CA LYS A 82 -3.98 -25.29 1.58
C LYS A 82 -2.78 -24.36 1.43
N GLN A 83 -3.00 -23.12 1.01
CA GLN A 83 -1.92 -22.13 0.90
C GLN A 83 -1.37 -21.74 2.28
N ILE A 84 -2.23 -21.53 3.27
CA ILE A 84 -1.84 -21.29 4.67
C ILE A 84 -1.07 -22.48 5.24
N GLU A 85 -1.59 -23.69 5.09
CA GLU A 85 -0.92 -24.91 5.54
C GLU A 85 0.45 -25.09 4.86
N ALA A 86 0.56 -24.80 3.56
CA ALA A 86 1.82 -24.87 2.84
C ALA A 86 2.84 -23.86 3.39
N LEU A 87 2.43 -22.62 3.66
CA LEU A 87 3.32 -21.62 4.26
C LEU A 87 3.82 -22.08 5.64
N ARG A 88 2.94 -22.57 6.51
CA ARG A 88 3.30 -23.07 7.83
C ARG A 88 4.34 -24.20 7.75
N ASN A 89 4.06 -25.21 6.92
CA ASN A 89 4.95 -26.35 6.72
C ASN A 89 6.31 -25.92 6.16
N ASN A 90 6.32 -25.01 5.19
CA ASN A 90 7.56 -24.49 4.60
C ASN A 90 8.37 -23.68 5.61
N CYS A 91 7.73 -22.83 6.40
CA CYS A 91 8.41 -22.05 7.43
C CYS A 91 9.04 -22.94 8.51
N ASP A 92 8.34 -24.00 8.93
CA ASP A 92 8.86 -24.98 9.88
C ASP A 92 10.06 -25.76 9.30
N GLU A 93 9.92 -26.28 8.06
CA GLU A 93 10.98 -27.04 7.37
C GLU A 93 12.25 -26.24 7.14
N PHE A 94 12.11 -24.96 6.70
CA PHE A 94 13.24 -24.12 6.31
C PHE A 94 13.72 -23.16 7.41
N GLY A 95 13.10 -23.20 8.60
CA GLY A 95 13.47 -22.37 9.75
C GLY A 95 13.16 -20.88 9.56
N VAL A 96 12.10 -20.56 8.83
CA VAL A 96 11.64 -19.17 8.63
C VAL A 96 10.74 -18.74 9.78
N ARG A 97 10.98 -17.53 10.31
CA ARG A 97 10.09 -16.94 11.32
C ARG A 97 8.74 -16.61 10.70
N LEU A 98 7.68 -17.20 11.22
CA LEU A 98 6.31 -17.00 10.79
C LEU A 98 5.48 -16.28 11.87
N TYR A 99 4.65 -15.34 11.45
CA TYR A 99 3.57 -14.74 12.23
C TYR A 99 2.22 -15.29 11.71
N PRO A 100 1.70 -16.36 12.29
CA PRO A 100 0.47 -17.00 11.82
C PRO A 100 -0.78 -16.23 12.24
N MET A 101 -1.92 -16.50 11.60
CA MET A 101 -3.24 -16.00 11.98
C MET A 101 -3.52 -16.19 13.46
N GLY A 102 -3.92 -15.11 14.13
CA GLY A 102 -4.16 -15.07 15.59
C GLY A 102 -2.92 -14.78 16.44
N ASP A 103 -1.71 -14.72 15.87
CA ASP A 103 -0.51 -14.26 16.58
C ASP A 103 -0.59 -12.73 16.77
N PRO A 104 -0.19 -12.16 17.93
CA PRO A 104 -0.17 -10.71 18.14
C PRO A 104 0.68 -9.92 17.12
N GLY A 105 1.69 -10.55 16.53
CA GLY A 105 2.53 -9.98 15.49
C GLY A 105 2.03 -10.24 14.06
N GLN A 106 0.91 -10.97 13.89
CA GLN A 106 0.34 -11.22 12.59
C GLN A 106 -0.26 -9.95 11.99
N GLY A 107 -0.16 -9.82 10.69
CA GLY A 107 -0.79 -8.74 9.94
C GLY A 107 -0.32 -8.69 8.51
N ILE A 108 -0.79 -7.70 7.79
CA ILE A 108 -0.41 -7.44 6.41
C ILE A 108 1.10 -7.26 6.33
N VAL A 109 1.75 -7.99 5.45
CA VAL A 109 3.22 -8.03 5.31
C VAL A 109 3.86 -6.63 5.23
N HIS A 110 3.21 -5.68 4.54
CA HIS A 110 3.68 -4.29 4.41
C HIS A 110 3.27 -3.37 5.56
N VAL A 111 2.56 -3.89 6.55
CA VAL A 111 2.27 -3.21 7.83
C VAL A 111 3.23 -3.69 8.90
N ILE A 112 3.39 -5.01 9.07
CA ILE A 112 4.24 -5.56 10.14
C ILE A 112 5.72 -5.24 9.95
N GLY A 113 6.24 -5.23 8.72
CA GLY A 113 7.63 -4.90 8.43
C GLY A 113 8.06 -3.55 9.03
N PRO A 114 7.40 -2.44 8.69
CA PRO A 114 7.58 -1.13 9.31
C PRO A 114 7.31 -1.11 10.81
N GLU A 115 6.17 -1.67 11.22
CA GLU A 115 5.70 -1.61 12.61
C GLU A 115 6.65 -2.28 13.60
N MET A 116 7.28 -3.37 13.20
CA MET A 116 8.27 -4.06 14.01
C MET A 116 9.68 -3.45 13.92
N GLY A 117 9.91 -2.49 13.02
CA GLY A 117 11.24 -1.94 12.74
C GLY A 117 12.14 -2.89 11.95
N LEU A 118 11.55 -3.83 11.19
CA LEU A 118 12.29 -4.69 10.27
C LEU A 118 12.73 -3.92 9.02
N THR A 119 11.97 -2.90 8.62
CA THR A 119 12.32 -2.00 7.52
C THR A 119 13.09 -0.81 8.05
N LEU A 120 14.32 -0.65 7.59
CA LEU A 120 15.21 0.44 7.99
C LEU A 120 15.66 1.27 6.77
N PRO A 121 16.02 2.55 6.95
CA PRO A 121 16.54 3.37 5.86
C PRO A 121 17.77 2.77 5.18
N GLY A 122 17.80 2.86 3.86
CA GLY A 122 18.92 2.41 3.05
C GLY A 122 18.98 0.91 2.78
N MET A 123 18.02 0.11 3.25
CA MET A 123 17.91 -1.32 2.97
C MET A 123 17.36 -1.60 1.56
N THR A 124 17.63 -2.80 1.08
CA THR A 124 16.87 -3.45 -0.01
C THR A 124 15.85 -4.40 0.57
N VAL A 125 14.58 -4.26 0.16
CA VAL A 125 13.45 -5.08 0.65
C VAL A 125 12.69 -5.68 -0.52
N VAL A 126 12.47 -6.99 -0.50
CA VAL A 126 11.67 -7.67 -1.52
C VAL A 126 10.57 -8.54 -0.92
N CYS A 127 9.50 -8.72 -1.68
CA CYS A 127 8.39 -9.59 -1.36
C CYS A 127 7.70 -10.03 -2.66
N GLY A 128 7.03 -11.15 -2.66
CA GLY A 128 6.18 -11.59 -3.77
C GLY A 128 4.89 -10.78 -3.96
N ASP A 129 4.86 -9.53 -3.52
CA ASP A 129 3.74 -8.58 -3.64
C ASP A 129 4.24 -7.24 -4.17
N SER A 130 3.52 -6.67 -5.14
CA SER A 130 3.89 -5.41 -5.78
C SER A 130 3.89 -4.21 -4.83
N HIS A 131 3.07 -4.22 -3.76
CA HIS A 131 3.01 -3.14 -2.78
C HIS A 131 4.17 -3.14 -1.77
N THR A 132 5.20 -3.96 -2.00
CA THR A 132 6.50 -3.87 -1.33
C THR A 132 7.09 -2.46 -1.42
N SER A 133 6.72 -1.68 -2.44
CA SER A 133 7.06 -0.25 -2.56
C SER A 133 6.70 0.59 -1.32
N THR A 134 5.77 0.13 -0.48
CA THR A 134 5.42 0.76 0.82
C THR A 134 6.64 1.08 1.68
N HIS A 135 7.61 0.14 1.71
CA HIS A 135 8.81 0.26 2.54
C HIS A 135 9.75 1.40 2.10
N GLY A 136 9.56 1.91 0.86
CA GLY A 136 10.28 3.08 0.37
C GLY A 136 9.98 4.39 1.12
N ALA A 137 8.90 4.42 1.92
CA ALA A 137 8.62 5.52 2.85
C ALA A 137 9.73 5.76 3.88
N PHE A 138 10.56 4.74 4.12
CA PHE A 138 11.71 4.78 5.02
C PHE A 138 13.03 5.08 4.28
N GLY A 139 13.02 5.30 2.98
CA GLY A 139 14.22 5.40 2.17
C GLY A 139 14.86 4.04 1.86
N ALA A 140 14.11 2.95 1.99
CA ALA A 140 14.52 1.63 1.56
C ALA A 140 14.19 1.42 0.07
N LEU A 141 15.08 0.80 -0.68
CA LEU A 141 14.80 0.40 -2.06
C LEU A 141 13.99 -0.91 -2.03
N ALA A 142 12.68 -0.77 -2.13
CA ALA A 142 11.73 -1.85 -1.92
C ALA A 142 10.83 -2.07 -3.14
N PHE A 143 10.73 -3.32 -3.60
CA PHE A 143 9.95 -3.65 -4.80
C PHE A 143 9.45 -5.10 -4.79
N GLY A 144 8.34 -5.30 -5.48
CA GLY A 144 7.74 -6.62 -5.69
C GLY A 144 8.53 -7.46 -6.67
N ILE A 145 8.57 -8.78 -6.42
CA ILE A 145 9.26 -9.77 -7.25
C ILE A 145 8.35 -10.93 -7.61
N GLY A 146 8.63 -11.59 -8.73
CA GLY A 146 7.89 -12.77 -9.17
C GLY A 146 8.29 -14.04 -8.40
N THR A 147 7.46 -15.09 -8.47
CA THR A 147 7.67 -16.36 -7.74
C THR A 147 9.05 -17.00 -8.00
N SER A 148 9.55 -16.95 -9.23
CA SER A 148 10.89 -17.48 -9.57
C SER A 148 12.01 -16.63 -8.94
N GLU A 149 11.79 -15.31 -8.79
CA GLU A 149 12.73 -14.43 -8.10
C GLU A 149 12.65 -14.65 -6.58
N VAL A 150 11.47 -14.94 -6.01
CA VAL A 150 11.31 -15.38 -4.61
C VAL A 150 12.18 -16.61 -4.33
N GLU A 151 12.11 -17.65 -5.18
CA GLU A 151 12.97 -18.84 -5.07
C GLU A 151 14.45 -18.46 -5.11
N HIS A 152 14.83 -17.59 -6.07
CA HIS A 152 16.22 -17.17 -6.21
C HIS A 152 16.74 -16.46 -4.95
N VAL A 153 15.96 -15.52 -4.39
CA VAL A 153 16.34 -14.80 -3.16
C VAL A 153 16.41 -15.75 -1.96
N LEU A 154 15.47 -16.69 -1.82
CA LEU A 154 15.53 -17.72 -0.78
C LEU A 154 16.82 -18.56 -0.87
N ALA A 155 17.24 -18.89 -2.10
CA ALA A 155 18.44 -19.71 -2.34
C ALA A 155 19.77 -18.95 -2.17
N THR A 156 19.80 -17.64 -2.44
CA THR A 156 21.07 -16.89 -2.60
C THR A 156 21.18 -15.62 -1.77
N GLN A 157 20.06 -15.06 -1.33
CA GLN A 157 19.93 -13.72 -0.72
C GLN A 157 20.36 -12.59 -1.67
N THR A 158 20.34 -12.85 -2.96
CA THR A 158 20.69 -11.86 -4.00
C THR A 158 19.67 -11.88 -5.13
N LEU A 159 19.66 -10.84 -5.96
CA LEU A 159 18.77 -10.74 -7.10
C LEU A 159 19.41 -9.96 -8.25
N LEU A 160 19.31 -10.49 -9.48
CA LEU A 160 19.72 -9.78 -10.68
C LEU A 160 18.67 -8.74 -11.06
N GLN A 161 19.08 -7.48 -11.19
CA GLN A 161 18.18 -6.39 -11.53
C GLN A 161 18.80 -5.39 -12.50
N GLN A 162 18.01 -4.99 -13.50
CA GLN A 162 18.36 -3.84 -14.34
C GLN A 162 18.25 -2.55 -13.52
N ARG A 163 19.26 -1.67 -13.66
CA ARG A 163 19.26 -0.37 -12.99
C ARG A 163 18.09 0.47 -13.53
N PRO A 164 17.16 0.90 -12.65
CA PRO A 164 16.03 1.71 -13.08
C PRO A 164 16.44 3.16 -13.34
N GLY A 165 15.66 3.84 -14.17
CA GLY A 165 15.71 5.29 -14.28
C GLY A 165 15.20 5.98 -12.99
N THR A 166 15.39 7.30 -12.91
CA THR A 166 15.03 8.12 -11.77
C THR A 166 13.95 9.14 -12.13
N LEU A 167 12.87 9.21 -11.35
CA LEU A 167 11.79 10.17 -11.51
C LEU A 167 11.57 10.94 -10.21
N ALA A 168 11.82 12.26 -10.22
CA ALA A 168 11.45 13.12 -9.10
C ALA A 168 10.00 13.58 -9.23
N VAL A 169 9.19 13.35 -8.20
CA VAL A 169 7.85 13.92 -8.05
C VAL A 169 7.87 14.86 -6.86
N THR A 170 7.76 16.16 -7.15
CA THR A 170 7.79 17.20 -6.12
C THR A 170 6.38 17.74 -5.90
N VAL A 171 5.94 17.79 -4.64
CA VAL A 171 4.68 18.40 -4.24
C VAL A 171 4.99 19.49 -3.23
N ASP A 172 4.92 20.74 -3.68
CA ASP A 172 5.22 21.92 -2.87
C ASP A 172 3.94 22.65 -2.43
N GLY A 173 4.08 23.54 -1.45
CA GLY A 173 2.98 24.30 -0.87
C GLY A 173 2.30 23.55 0.28
N THR A 174 1.00 23.82 0.49
CA THR A 174 0.23 23.28 1.61
C THR A 174 -1.05 22.62 1.10
N LEU A 175 -1.40 21.46 1.65
CA LEU A 175 -2.65 20.77 1.32
C LEU A 175 -3.84 21.57 1.89
N PRO A 176 -4.95 21.67 1.14
CA PRO A 176 -6.23 22.14 1.67
C PRO A 176 -6.72 21.25 2.81
N GLU A 177 -7.49 21.85 3.71
CA GLU A 177 -8.17 21.11 4.78
C GLU A 177 -9.04 19.97 4.20
N GLY A 178 -9.00 18.80 4.83
CA GLY A 178 -9.71 17.60 4.40
C GLY A 178 -8.99 16.76 3.34
N SER A 179 -7.84 17.23 2.82
CA SER A 179 -6.99 16.45 1.91
C SER A 179 -5.98 15.63 2.68
N THR A 180 -5.69 14.43 2.20
CA THR A 180 -4.84 13.43 2.86
C THR A 180 -3.74 12.93 1.93
N ALA A 181 -2.82 12.12 2.46
CA ALA A 181 -1.78 11.43 1.67
C ALA A 181 -2.37 10.57 0.53
N LYS A 182 -3.58 10.01 0.73
CA LYS A 182 -4.28 9.25 -0.32
C LYS A 182 -4.67 10.13 -1.49
N ASP A 183 -5.13 11.36 -1.20
CA ASP A 183 -5.49 12.32 -2.24
C ASP A 183 -4.24 12.80 -3.01
N VAL A 184 -3.11 12.97 -2.30
CA VAL A 184 -1.82 13.28 -2.91
C VAL A 184 -1.43 12.22 -3.93
N ILE A 185 -1.44 10.95 -3.55
CA ILE A 185 -1.01 9.89 -4.47
C ILE A 185 -2.02 9.65 -5.60
N LEU A 186 -3.33 9.79 -5.35
CA LEU A 186 -4.35 9.71 -6.41
C LEU A 186 -4.17 10.84 -7.43
N ALA A 187 -3.90 12.07 -6.98
CA ALA A 187 -3.60 13.20 -7.87
C ALA A 187 -2.32 12.97 -8.69
N ILE A 188 -1.27 12.42 -8.07
CA ILE A 188 -0.02 12.07 -8.76
C ILE A 188 -0.28 11.01 -9.83
N ILE A 189 -1.01 9.93 -9.51
CA ILE A 189 -1.33 8.87 -10.48
C ILE A 189 -2.22 9.42 -11.60
N GLY A 190 -3.21 10.24 -11.28
CA GLY A 190 -4.03 10.92 -12.28
C GLY A 190 -3.21 11.79 -13.24
N ARG A 191 -2.15 12.45 -12.74
CA ARG A 191 -1.25 13.28 -13.55
C ARG A 191 -0.27 12.48 -14.41
N LEU A 192 0.27 11.37 -13.86
CA LEU A 192 1.26 10.52 -14.53
C LEU A 192 0.61 9.50 -15.47
N GLY A 193 -0.61 9.06 -15.15
CA GLY A 193 -1.20 7.86 -15.71
C GLY A 193 -0.61 6.57 -15.13
N THR A 194 -1.24 5.44 -15.38
CA THR A 194 -0.82 4.11 -14.88
C THR A 194 0.50 3.60 -15.47
N GLY A 195 1.03 4.24 -16.49
CA GLY A 195 2.31 3.90 -17.14
C GLY A 195 3.39 4.96 -16.98
N GLY A 196 3.11 6.09 -16.34
CA GLY A 196 4.03 7.22 -16.27
C GLY A 196 5.32 6.97 -15.50
N GLY A 197 5.35 5.98 -14.60
CA GLY A 197 6.51 5.56 -13.82
C GLY A 197 7.31 4.40 -14.40
N ILE A 198 6.87 3.79 -15.52
CA ILE A 198 7.50 2.59 -16.07
C ILE A 198 9.01 2.76 -16.23
N GLY A 199 9.77 1.75 -15.78
CA GLY A 199 11.23 1.70 -15.85
C GLY A 199 11.94 2.61 -14.85
N SER A 200 11.21 3.28 -13.93
CA SER A 200 11.79 4.22 -12.99
C SER A 200 11.49 3.88 -11.54
N VAL A 201 12.34 4.39 -10.66
CA VAL A 201 12.05 4.59 -9.23
C VAL A 201 11.60 6.04 -9.05
N ILE A 202 10.48 6.25 -8.36
CA ILE A 202 9.99 7.60 -8.01
C ILE A 202 10.61 8.03 -6.69
N GLU A 203 11.21 9.21 -6.65
CA GLU A 203 11.54 9.89 -5.39
C GLU A 203 10.52 11.01 -5.16
N TYR A 204 9.71 10.86 -4.10
CA TYR A 204 8.74 11.86 -3.68
C TYR A 204 9.42 12.93 -2.82
N ARG A 205 9.19 14.20 -3.14
CA ARG A 205 9.87 15.36 -2.58
C ARG A 205 8.90 16.52 -2.38
N GLY A 206 9.38 17.59 -1.78
CA GLY A 206 8.62 18.82 -1.58
C GLY A 206 8.07 18.98 -0.17
N GLU A 207 7.49 20.13 0.10
CA GLU A 207 7.02 20.51 1.43
C GLU A 207 5.87 19.63 1.91
N VAL A 208 4.92 19.34 1.02
CA VAL A 208 3.78 18.44 1.33
C VAL A 208 4.30 17.07 1.75
N ILE A 209 5.22 16.47 0.98
CA ILE A 209 5.73 15.13 1.28
C ILE A 209 6.46 15.09 2.63
N ARG A 210 7.26 16.12 2.92
CA ARG A 210 7.97 16.21 4.21
C ARG A 210 7.03 16.39 5.40
N SER A 211 5.89 17.06 5.20
CA SER A 211 4.89 17.29 6.25
C SER A 211 4.03 16.07 6.58
N LEU A 212 4.05 15.02 5.74
CA LEU A 212 3.30 13.79 5.98
C LEU A 212 3.85 13.02 7.17
N SER A 213 2.94 12.39 7.94
CA SER A 213 3.26 11.33 8.90
C SER A 213 3.91 10.13 8.19
N MET A 214 4.50 9.20 8.93
CA MET A 214 5.03 7.97 8.34
C MET A 214 3.92 7.13 7.68
N GLU A 215 2.74 7.08 8.27
CA GLU A 215 1.56 6.43 7.73
C GLU A 215 1.17 7.04 6.36
N GLY A 216 1.15 8.36 6.28
CA GLY A 216 0.91 9.08 5.04
C GLY A 216 1.99 8.82 3.98
N ARG A 217 3.27 8.80 4.37
CA ARG A 217 4.39 8.45 3.48
C ARG A 217 4.29 7.02 2.97
N MET A 218 3.90 6.07 3.83
CA MET A 218 3.65 4.69 3.44
C MET A 218 2.50 4.58 2.44
N THR A 219 1.42 5.36 2.62
CA THR A 219 0.32 5.43 1.65
C THR A 219 0.80 5.92 0.27
N VAL A 220 1.62 6.97 0.23
CA VAL A 220 2.18 7.50 -1.04
C VAL A 220 3.08 6.46 -1.71
N CYS A 221 4.03 5.88 -0.98
CA CYS A 221 4.96 4.89 -1.53
C CYS A 221 4.25 3.59 -1.93
N ASN A 222 3.25 3.14 -1.17
CA ASN A 222 2.43 1.96 -1.48
C ASN A 222 1.86 2.02 -2.91
N MET A 223 1.30 3.15 -3.29
CA MET A 223 0.63 3.31 -4.57
C MET A 223 1.56 3.76 -5.72
N SER A 224 2.87 3.79 -5.54
CA SER A 224 3.83 4.08 -6.62
C SER A 224 3.72 3.11 -7.78
N ILE A 225 3.44 1.84 -7.46
CA ILE A 225 3.27 0.78 -8.46
C ILE A 225 2.05 1.02 -9.36
N GLU A 226 1.05 1.78 -8.88
CA GLU A 226 -0.14 2.12 -9.64
C GLU A 226 0.14 3.18 -10.72
N ALA A 227 1.24 3.94 -10.58
CA ALA A 227 1.79 4.77 -11.64
C ALA A 227 2.73 4.00 -12.58
N GLY A 228 2.90 2.69 -12.40
CA GLY A 228 3.80 1.83 -13.16
C GLY A 228 5.27 1.88 -12.72
N ALA A 229 5.59 2.54 -11.62
CA ALA A 229 6.96 2.62 -11.12
C ALA A 229 7.43 1.29 -10.52
N LYS A 230 8.74 1.06 -10.55
CA LYS A 230 9.37 -0.10 -9.89
C LYS A 230 9.29 0.01 -8.37
N ALA A 231 9.51 1.21 -7.84
CA ALA A 231 9.48 1.54 -6.42
C ALA A 231 9.16 3.03 -6.23
N GLY A 232 8.74 3.42 -5.03
CA GLY A 232 8.66 4.81 -4.59
C GLY A 232 9.52 5.00 -3.35
N LEU A 233 10.21 6.11 -3.26
CA LEU A 233 11.13 6.44 -2.18
C LEU A 233 10.83 7.82 -1.60
N ILE A 234 11.00 7.94 -0.28
CA ILE A 234 11.04 9.22 0.43
C ILE A 234 12.35 9.23 1.24
N ALA A 235 13.12 10.29 1.14
CA ALA A 235 14.34 10.43 1.91
C ALA A 235 14.04 10.39 3.42
N PRO A 236 14.78 9.57 4.21
CA PRO A 236 14.58 9.50 5.64
C PRO A 236 14.93 10.81 6.33
N ASP A 237 14.12 11.21 7.29
CA ASP A 237 14.28 12.42 8.09
C ASP A 237 13.92 12.16 9.57
N ASP A 238 13.83 13.23 10.37
CA ASP A 238 13.51 13.12 11.80
C ASP A 238 12.15 12.46 12.06
N THR A 239 11.17 12.60 11.15
CA THR A 239 9.89 11.90 11.23
C THR A 239 10.08 10.39 11.09
N THR A 240 10.95 9.96 10.17
CA THR A 240 11.30 8.56 9.97
C THR A 240 12.03 8.00 11.20
N PHE A 241 12.98 8.76 11.76
CA PHE A 241 13.74 8.31 12.92
C PHE A 241 12.86 8.20 14.15
N ALA A 242 11.99 9.18 14.44
CA ALA A 242 11.04 9.14 15.54
C ALA A 242 10.07 7.95 15.45
N TYR A 243 9.66 7.56 14.24
CA TYR A 243 8.81 6.38 14.03
C TYR A 243 9.54 5.07 14.36
N LEU A 244 10.83 4.96 14.03
CA LEU A 244 11.64 3.75 14.21
C LEU A 244 12.20 3.60 15.61
N GLU A 245 12.38 4.69 16.34
CA GLU A 245 12.99 4.68 17.68
C GLU A 245 12.21 3.77 18.63
N GLY A 246 12.89 2.86 19.28
CA GLY A 246 12.29 1.92 20.24
C GLY A 246 11.55 0.73 19.63
N ARG A 247 11.43 0.62 18.31
CA ARG A 247 10.84 -0.56 17.66
C ARG A 247 11.66 -1.82 17.95
N ALA A 248 10.98 -2.98 17.94
CA ALA A 248 11.54 -4.24 18.40
C ALA A 248 12.86 -4.62 17.69
N HIS A 249 12.92 -4.42 16.37
CA HIS A 249 14.05 -4.76 15.51
C HIS A 249 14.89 -3.56 15.07
N ALA A 250 14.55 -2.34 15.51
CA ALA A 250 15.38 -1.18 15.26
C ALA A 250 16.68 -1.23 16.11
N PRO A 251 17.78 -0.63 15.63
CA PRO A 251 19.00 -0.51 16.41
C PRO A 251 18.77 0.16 17.77
N LYS A 252 19.62 -0.09 18.75
CA LYS A 252 19.46 0.43 20.11
C LYS A 252 20.76 1.02 20.65
N GLY A 253 20.64 2.02 21.53
CA GLY A 253 21.79 2.65 22.18
C GLY A 253 22.80 3.23 21.16
N GLY A 254 24.09 2.93 21.30
CA GLY A 254 25.13 3.44 20.40
C GLY A 254 24.97 3.02 18.94
N ASP A 255 24.38 1.85 18.67
CA ASP A 255 24.08 1.40 17.31
C ASP A 255 22.98 2.25 16.68
N TRP A 256 22.02 2.75 17.47
CA TRP A 256 21.01 3.69 17.02
C TRP A 256 21.63 5.01 16.55
N ASP A 257 22.51 5.59 17.36
CA ASP A 257 23.17 6.86 17.02
C ASP A 257 23.99 6.73 15.73
N ALA A 258 24.71 5.63 15.59
CA ALA A 258 25.47 5.34 14.38
C ALA A 258 24.59 5.14 13.15
N ALA A 259 23.47 4.43 13.32
CA ALA A 259 22.50 4.21 12.25
C ALA A 259 21.84 5.52 11.79
N VAL A 260 21.39 6.37 12.72
CA VAL A 260 20.81 7.69 12.38
C VAL A 260 21.82 8.58 11.64
N ALA A 261 23.11 8.55 12.06
CA ALA A 261 24.17 9.31 11.38
C ALA A 261 24.35 8.82 9.92
N ASP A 262 24.32 7.51 9.68
CA ASP A 262 24.36 6.94 8.32
C ASP A 262 23.09 7.28 7.51
N TRP A 263 21.91 7.10 8.09
CA TRP A 263 20.65 7.36 7.44
C TRP A 263 20.47 8.80 6.96
N ARG A 264 21.01 9.78 7.72
CA ARG A 264 21.05 11.19 7.31
C ARG A 264 21.86 11.42 6.03
N SER A 265 22.80 10.53 5.70
CA SER A 265 23.58 10.60 4.46
C SER A 265 22.83 10.16 3.21
N LEU A 266 21.65 9.53 3.38
CA LEU A 266 20.86 9.00 2.28
C LEU A 266 20.07 10.04 1.49
N VAL A 267 20.06 11.29 1.91
CA VAL A 267 19.42 12.39 1.15
C VAL A 267 20.07 12.51 -0.21
N THR A 268 19.25 12.72 -1.25
CA THR A 268 19.72 13.02 -2.61
C THR A 268 20.62 14.25 -2.62
N ASP A 269 21.77 14.17 -3.28
CA ASP A 269 22.74 15.25 -3.38
C ASP A 269 22.17 16.46 -4.13
N ASP A 270 22.61 17.66 -3.79
CA ASP A 270 22.07 18.91 -4.36
C ASP A 270 22.29 19.02 -5.88
N ASP A 271 23.39 18.44 -6.38
CA ASP A 271 23.76 18.41 -7.80
C ASP A 271 23.33 17.13 -8.53
N ALA A 272 22.54 16.27 -7.88
CA ALA A 272 22.01 15.07 -8.49
C ALA A 272 21.01 15.39 -9.63
N VAL A 273 21.13 14.62 -10.70
CA VAL A 273 20.27 14.78 -11.89
C VAL A 273 19.28 13.62 -11.97
N PHE A 274 18.00 13.96 -12.01
CA PHE A 274 16.92 13.00 -12.30
C PHE A 274 16.66 12.93 -13.80
N ASP A 275 16.39 11.73 -14.31
CA ASP A 275 16.03 11.54 -15.72
C ASP A 275 14.73 12.24 -16.08
N ARG A 276 13.78 12.28 -15.14
CA ARG A 276 12.48 12.97 -15.30
C ARG A 276 12.09 13.70 -14.01
N LYS A 277 11.34 14.79 -14.16
CA LYS A 277 10.81 15.57 -13.05
C LYS A 277 9.36 15.94 -13.29
N VAL A 278 8.54 15.83 -12.25
CA VAL A 278 7.13 16.27 -12.23
C VAL A 278 6.92 17.10 -10.97
N VAL A 279 6.23 18.23 -11.13
CA VAL A 279 5.91 19.14 -10.02
C VAL A 279 4.40 19.32 -9.94
N LEU A 280 3.86 19.21 -8.72
CA LEU A 280 2.48 19.51 -8.38
C LEU A 280 2.46 20.60 -7.30
N ASN A 281 1.40 21.42 -7.31
CA ASN A 281 1.12 22.35 -6.25
C ASN A 281 0.14 21.68 -5.25
N GLY A 282 0.54 21.57 -3.99
CA GLY A 282 -0.29 20.97 -2.94
C GLY A 282 -1.63 21.67 -2.75
N ALA A 283 -1.69 22.99 -2.98
CA ALA A 283 -2.93 23.74 -2.86
C ALA A 283 -4.05 23.31 -3.86
N ASP A 284 -3.68 22.64 -4.95
CA ASP A 284 -4.61 22.15 -5.96
C ASP A 284 -5.11 20.72 -5.67
N ILE A 285 -4.53 20.07 -4.66
CA ILE A 285 -4.87 18.68 -4.29
C ILE A 285 -6.00 18.69 -3.26
N VAL A 286 -7.21 18.45 -3.72
CA VAL A 286 -8.43 18.29 -2.90
C VAL A 286 -8.78 16.81 -2.80
N PRO A 287 -9.80 16.40 -1.99
CA PRO A 287 -10.26 15.02 -1.95
C PRO A 287 -10.56 14.46 -3.34
N HIS A 288 -10.00 13.29 -3.64
CA HIS A 288 -10.11 12.59 -4.92
C HIS A 288 -10.88 11.27 -4.78
N VAL A 289 -11.43 10.83 -5.91
CA VAL A 289 -12.10 9.53 -6.05
C VAL A 289 -11.77 8.92 -7.41
N SER A 290 -11.55 7.61 -7.46
CA SER A 290 -11.50 6.93 -8.76
C SER A 290 -12.92 6.72 -9.30
N TRP A 291 -13.16 7.09 -10.56
CA TRP A 291 -14.46 6.95 -11.23
C TRP A 291 -14.52 5.75 -12.17
N GLY A 292 -13.38 5.18 -12.52
CA GLY A 292 -13.27 4.11 -13.51
C GLY A 292 -12.69 2.82 -12.94
N THR A 293 -12.09 2.01 -13.81
CA THR A 293 -11.61 0.66 -13.54
C THR A 293 -10.09 0.56 -13.36
N ASN A 294 -9.39 1.69 -13.19
CA ASN A 294 -7.98 1.72 -12.83
C ASN A 294 -7.64 2.96 -11.98
N PRO A 295 -6.53 2.94 -11.23
CA PRO A 295 -6.16 4.03 -10.33
C PRO A 295 -5.78 5.35 -11.03
N GLY A 296 -5.58 5.36 -12.34
CA GLY A 296 -5.36 6.59 -13.14
C GLY A 296 -6.65 7.31 -13.52
N GLN A 297 -7.78 6.62 -13.45
CA GLN A 297 -9.11 7.18 -13.74
C GLN A 297 -9.69 7.82 -12.48
N VAL A 298 -9.13 8.97 -12.08
CA VAL A 298 -9.50 9.72 -10.89
C VAL A 298 -10.07 11.09 -11.25
N THR A 299 -10.89 11.62 -10.37
CA THR A 299 -11.42 12.98 -10.42
C THR A 299 -11.54 13.56 -9.02
N ARG A 300 -11.75 14.86 -8.92
CA ARG A 300 -12.05 15.54 -7.67
C ARG A 300 -13.42 15.10 -7.16
N LEU A 301 -13.58 14.96 -5.86
CA LEU A 301 -14.85 14.57 -5.25
C LEU A 301 -15.93 15.65 -5.43
N ASP A 302 -15.55 16.93 -5.55
CA ASP A 302 -16.44 18.04 -5.86
C ASP A 302 -16.73 18.21 -7.38
N GLY A 303 -16.22 17.28 -8.20
CA GLY A 303 -16.43 17.25 -9.65
C GLY A 303 -17.54 16.31 -10.09
N SER A 304 -17.47 15.92 -11.37
CA SER A 304 -18.40 15.00 -12.00
C SER A 304 -17.65 13.88 -12.73
N VAL A 305 -18.38 12.81 -13.04
CA VAL A 305 -17.90 11.71 -13.89
C VAL A 305 -17.46 12.29 -15.24
N PRO A 306 -16.20 12.08 -15.67
CA PRO A 306 -15.71 12.62 -16.92
C PRO A 306 -16.46 12.10 -18.14
N ASP A 307 -16.56 12.96 -19.18
CA ASP A 307 -17.10 12.58 -20.47
C ASP A 307 -15.99 11.90 -21.30
N PRO A 308 -16.19 10.67 -21.82
CA PRO A 308 -15.24 10.03 -22.72
C PRO A 308 -14.86 10.91 -23.92
N ASP A 309 -15.80 11.70 -24.45
CA ASP A 309 -15.53 12.58 -25.60
C ASP A 309 -14.61 13.77 -25.27
N ALA A 310 -14.35 14.03 -23.99
CA ALA A 310 -13.37 15.05 -23.57
C ALA A 310 -11.92 14.60 -23.67
N PHE A 311 -11.65 13.30 -23.94
CA PHE A 311 -10.29 12.79 -24.10
C PHE A 311 -9.84 12.89 -25.57
N ASP A 312 -8.72 13.56 -25.80
CA ASP A 312 -8.14 13.71 -27.17
C ASP A 312 -7.59 12.41 -27.72
N ASP A 313 -6.96 11.58 -26.86
CA ASP A 313 -6.43 10.26 -27.24
C ASP A 313 -7.56 9.25 -27.45
N PRO A 314 -7.66 8.63 -28.65
CA PRO A 314 -8.69 7.64 -28.94
C PRO A 314 -8.67 6.41 -28.01
N ALA A 315 -7.49 5.97 -27.58
CA ALA A 315 -7.35 4.84 -26.66
C ALA A 315 -7.85 5.21 -25.24
N ALA A 316 -7.54 6.41 -24.78
CA ALA A 316 -8.05 6.92 -23.52
C ALA A 316 -9.59 7.09 -23.55
N ARG A 317 -10.15 7.58 -24.67
CA ARG A 317 -11.58 7.70 -24.88
C ARG A 317 -12.29 6.34 -24.81
N GLU A 318 -11.78 5.35 -25.54
CA GLU A 318 -12.33 3.99 -25.53
C GLU A 318 -12.23 3.35 -24.13
N SER A 319 -11.09 3.52 -23.45
CA SER A 319 -10.90 3.07 -22.08
C SER A 319 -11.89 3.72 -21.11
N ALA A 320 -12.13 5.02 -21.25
CA ALA A 320 -13.11 5.75 -20.44
C ALA A 320 -14.54 5.25 -20.68
N ALA A 321 -14.93 5.05 -21.92
CA ALA A 321 -16.25 4.55 -22.27
C ALA A 321 -16.52 3.15 -21.68
N ARG A 322 -15.56 2.22 -21.80
CA ARG A 322 -15.65 0.88 -21.19
C ARG A 322 -15.71 0.94 -19.67
N ALA A 323 -14.91 1.83 -19.07
CA ALA A 323 -14.93 2.02 -17.62
C ALA A 323 -16.28 2.50 -17.12
N LEU A 324 -16.92 3.47 -17.80
CA LEU A 324 -18.26 3.95 -17.44
C LEU A 324 -19.31 2.84 -17.56
N GLU A 325 -19.24 2.03 -18.61
CA GLU A 325 -20.15 0.89 -18.81
C GLU A 325 -20.01 -0.11 -17.64
N TYR A 326 -18.79 -0.54 -17.32
CA TYR A 326 -18.54 -1.47 -16.19
C TYR A 326 -18.99 -0.88 -14.85
N MET A 327 -18.62 0.37 -14.60
CA MET A 327 -18.96 1.06 -13.35
C MET A 327 -20.45 1.45 -13.27
N GLY A 328 -21.20 1.32 -14.36
CA GLY A 328 -22.61 1.73 -14.43
C GLY A 328 -22.79 3.21 -14.12
N LEU A 329 -21.93 4.06 -14.70
CA LEU A 329 -21.92 5.49 -14.51
C LEU A 329 -22.29 6.22 -15.82
N THR A 330 -22.91 7.38 -15.67
CA THR A 330 -23.22 8.28 -16.78
C THR A 330 -22.29 9.50 -16.71
N ALA A 331 -21.70 9.89 -17.84
CA ALA A 331 -20.91 11.10 -17.96
C ALA A 331 -21.67 12.33 -17.44
N GLY A 332 -20.98 13.23 -16.74
CA GLY A 332 -21.56 14.43 -16.16
C GLY A 332 -22.29 14.24 -14.83
N THR A 333 -22.49 13.00 -14.37
CA THR A 333 -23.09 12.76 -13.04
C THR A 333 -22.17 13.35 -11.95
N PRO A 334 -22.68 14.22 -11.06
CA PRO A 334 -21.90 14.70 -9.93
C PRO A 334 -21.44 13.51 -9.06
N ILE A 335 -20.18 13.50 -8.63
CA ILE A 335 -19.66 12.39 -7.81
C ILE A 335 -20.48 12.21 -6.52
N ARG A 336 -20.91 13.31 -5.90
CA ARG A 336 -21.71 13.30 -4.67
C ARG A 336 -23.09 12.69 -4.80
N ASP A 337 -23.60 12.55 -6.03
CA ASP A 337 -24.92 11.95 -6.30
C ASP A 337 -24.84 10.42 -6.50
N ILE A 338 -23.62 9.85 -6.50
CA ILE A 338 -23.40 8.42 -6.71
C ILE A 338 -23.58 7.67 -5.38
N PRO A 339 -24.59 6.78 -5.26
CA PRO A 339 -24.79 5.97 -4.06
C PRO A 339 -23.76 4.86 -3.95
N VAL A 340 -23.53 4.39 -2.73
CA VAL A 340 -22.66 3.25 -2.42
C VAL A 340 -23.42 2.18 -1.65
N ASP A 341 -23.08 0.92 -1.91
CA ASP A 341 -23.67 -0.24 -1.22
C ASP A 341 -22.74 -0.73 -0.09
N THR A 342 -21.43 -0.52 -0.27
CA THR A 342 -20.40 -1.01 0.65
C THR A 342 -19.33 0.05 0.86
N VAL A 343 -18.77 0.08 2.07
CA VAL A 343 -17.56 0.86 2.39
C VAL A 343 -16.53 -0.08 2.99
N PHE A 344 -15.32 -0.09 2.41
CA PHE A 344 -14.19 -0.86 2.90
C PHE A 344 -13.07 0.06 3.38
N ILE A 345 -12.71 -0.09 4.66
CA ILE A 345 -11.59 0.62 5.30
C ILE A 345 -10.58 -0.45 5.73
N GLY A 346 -9.42 -0.47 5.08
CA GLY A 346 -8.44 -1.53 5.25
C GLY A 346 -7.35 -1.50 4.19
N SER A 347 -6.71 -2.65 3.93
CA SER A 347 -5.61 -2.81 2.97
C SER A 347 -4.27 -2.30 3.50
N CYS A 348 -3.16 -2.76 2.92
CA CYS A 348 -1.82 -2.25 3.23
C CYS A 348 -1.65 -0.75 2.97
N THR A 349 -2.57 -0.12 2.26
CA THR A 349 -2.57 1.31 1.99
C THR A 349 -3.03 2.12 3.19
N ASN A 350 -4.20 1.78 3.76
CA ASN A 350 -4.87 2.55 4.81
C ASN A 350 -5.56 1.64 5.84
N SER A 351 -4.77 1.04 6.71
CA SER A 351 -5.24 0.18 7.81
C SER A 351 -4.43 0.37 9.09
N ARG A 352 -3.67 1.45 9.16
CA ARG A 352 -2.81 1.78 10.31
C ARG A 352 -3.60 2.57 11.35
N ILE A 353 -3.04 2.71 12.54
CA ILE A 353 -3.75 3.34 13.65
C ILE A 353 -4.20 4.79 13.35
N GLU A 354 -3.41 5.56 12.59
CA GLU A 354 -3.77 6.92 12.18
C GLU A 354 -5.04 6.93 11.31
N ASP A 355 -5.13 5.98 10.36
CA ASP A 355 -6.30 5.83 9.50
C ASP A 355 -7.56 5.50 10.32
N LEU A 356 -7.44 4.57 11.29
CA LEU A 356 -8.55 4.15 12.14
C LEU A 356 -9.01 5.27 13.08
N ARG A 357 -8.08 6.06 13.62
CA ARG A 357 -8.40 7.26 14.42
C ARG A 357 -9.18 8.28 13.60
N ALA A 358 -8.75 8.55 12.37
CA ALA A 358 -9.44 9.47 11.48
C ALA A 358 -10.88 9.01 11.18
N VAL A 359 -11.06 7.71 10.94
CA VAL A 359 -12.39 7.11 10.71
C VAL A 359 -13.27 7.23 11.95
N ALA A 360 -12.75 6.88 13.14
CA ALA A 360 -13.49 6.94 14.39
C ALA A 360 -13.90 8.38 14.74
N GLN A 361 -13.02 9.36 14.53
CA GLN A 361 -13.34 10.77 14.74
C GLN A 361 -14.52 11.23 13.87
N ILE A 362 -14.60 10.77 12.63
CA ILE A 362 -15.72 11.12 11.74
C ILE A 362 -16.98 10.36 12.12
N ALA A 363 -16.86 9.12 12.57
CA ALA A 363 -17.99 8.26 12.94
C ALA A 363 -18.63 8.66 14.30
N GLU A 364 -17.89 9.34 15.17
CA GLU A 364 -18.35 9.66 16.52
C GLU A 364 -19.66 10.46 16.53
N GLY A 365 -20.66 9.95 17.24
CA GLY A 365 -21.99 10.55 17.33
C GLY A 365 -22.85 10.47 16.05
N ARG A 366 -22.38 9.79 15.02
CA ARG A 366 -23.08 9.60 13.74
C ARG A 366 -23.46 8.14 13.52
N ARG A 367 -24.18 7.86 12.45
CA ARG A 367 -24.58 6.51 12.06
C ARG A 367 -24.36 6.29 10.57
N VAL A 368 -23.94 5.07 10.22
CA VAL A 368 -23.88 4.57 8.85
C VAL A 368 -25.29 4.65 8.24
N ALA A 369 -25.37 5.08 6.98
CA ALA A 369 -26.63 5.17 6.23
C ALA A 369 -27.30 3.79 6.09
N ASP A 370 -28.62 3.78 6.12
CA ASP A 370 -29.39 2.54 5.97
C ASP A 370 -29.04 1.82 4.66
N GLY A 371 -28.77 0.53 4.75
CA GLY A 371 -28.44 -0.31 3.58
C GLY A 371 -26.97 -0.30 3.17
N VAL A 372 -26.13 0.52 3.77
CA VAL A 372 -24.67 0.52 3.50
C VAL A 372 -24.00 -0.52 4.40
N ARG A 373 -23.33 -1.49 3.78
CA ARG A 373 -22.44 -2.44 4.47
C ARG A 373 -21.07 -1.81 4.68
N THR A 374 -20.51 -1.94 5.87
CA THR A 374 -19.18 -1.39 6.18
C THR A 374 -18.26 -2.45 6.74
N LEU A 375 -17.00 -2.43 6.33
CA LEU A 375 -15.95 -3.28 6.90
C LEU A 375 -14.77 -2.40 7.30
N VAL A 376 -14.34 -2.53 8.55
CA VAL A 376 -13.12 -1.88 9.06
C VAL A 376 -12.15 -2.96 9.52
N VAL A 377 -11.02 -3.07 8.80
CA VAL A 377 -10.04 -4.14 8.96
C VAL A 377 -8.70 -3.55 9.39
N PRO A 378 -8.26 -3.78 10.64
CA PRO A 378 -6.93 -3.37 11.10
C PRO A 378 -5.81 -4.04 10.27
N GLY A 379 -4.69 -3.36 10.10
CA GLY A 379 -3.58 -3.87 9.30
C GLY A 379 -2.75 -4.94 9.99
N SER A 380 -2.80 -5.02 11.32
CA SER A 380 -2.05 -6.00 12.12
C SER A 380 -2.72 -6.24 13.47
N GLY A 381 -2.31 -7.31 14.16
CA GLY A 381 -2.72 -7.58 15.54
C GLY A 381 -2.30 -6.44 16.50
N ALA A 382 -1.15 -5.83 16.28
CA ALA A 382 -0.69 -4.71 17.09
C ALA A 382 -1.53 -3.45 16.86
N VAL A 383 -1.87 -3.12 15.61
CA VAL A 383 -2.82 -2.03 15.29
C VAL A 383 -4.18 -2.29 15.92
N LYS A 384 -4.68 -3.54 15.82
CA LYS A 384 -5.96 -3.93 16.45
C LYS A 384 -5.93 -3.71 17.95
N ALA A 385 -4.92 -4.25 18.63
CA ALA A 385 -4.77 -4.11 20.08
C ALA A 385 -4.64 -2.64 20.51
N GLN A 386 -3.92 -1.81 19.76
CA GLN A 386 -3.83 -0.38 20.02
C GLN A 386 -5.17 0.32 19.83
N ALA A 387 -5.89 0.03 18.74
CA ALA A 387 -7.22 0.59 18.48
C ALA A 387 -8.22 0.23 19.59
N GLU A 388 -8.20 -1.02 20.06
CA GLU A 388 -9.02 -1.50 21.17
C GLU A 388 -8.67 -0.79 22.49
N ALA A 389 -7.39 -0.57 22.76
CA ALA A 389 -6.96 0.17 23.93
C ALA A 389 -7.37 1.66 23.91
N GLU A 390 -7.56 2.23 22.71
CA GLU A 390 -8.01 3.60 22.48
C GLU A 390 -9.54 3.75 22.42
N GLY A 391 -10.32 2.66 22.49
CA GLY A 391 -11.78 2.69 22.41
C GLY A 391 -12.33 2.95 21.00
N ILE A 392 -11.52 2.76 19.97
CA ILE A 392 -11.92 2.98 18.58
C ILE A 392 -13.03 2.02 18.13
N PRO A 393 -12.97 0.70 18.43
CA PRO A 393 -14.02 -0.23 18.03
C PRO A 393 -15.39 0.12 18.61
N GLU A 394 -15.45 0.59 19.85
CA GLU A 394 -16.71 0.97 20.51
C GLU A 394 -17.39 2.12 19.76
N VAL A 395 -16.63 3.12 19.33
CA VAL A 395 -17.14 4.25 18.52
C VAL A 395 -17.64 3.75 17.17
N LEU A 396 -16.85 2.93 16.48
CA LEU A 396 -17.18 2.41 15.15
C LEU A 396 -18.41 1.50 15.18
N ILE A 397 -18.48 0.56 16.11
CA ILE A 397 -19.62 -0.35 16.27
C ILE A 397 -20.89 0.42 16.63
N ALA A 398 -20.80 1.41 17.53
CA ALA A 398 -21.95 2.26 17.87
C ALA A 398 -22.47 3.07 16.68
N ALA A 399 -21.59 3.44 15.75
CA ALA A 399 -21.94 4.09 14.50
C ALA A 399 -22.47 3.12 13.43
N GLY A 400 -22.32 1.80 13.62
CA GLY A 400 -22.79 0.76 12.69
C GLY A 400 -21.72 0.24 11.73
N PHE A 401 -20.43 0.52 12.00
CA PHE A 401 -19.32 -0.10 11.28
C PHE A 401 -19.05 -1.51 11.80
N ASP A 402 -18.67 -2.41 10.89
CA ASP A 402 -18.33 -3.79 11.19
C ASP A 402 -16.81 -3.91 11.45
N TRP A 403 -16.45 -4.09 12.72
CA TRP A 403 -15.06 -4.25 13.18
C TRP A 403 -14.58 -5.67 12.96
N ARG A 404 -13.42 -5.82 12.33
CA ARG A 404 -12.91 -7.10 11.84
C ARG A 404 -11.56 -7.50 12.44
N GLU A 405 -11.15 -8.74 12.22
CA GLU A 405 -9.81 -9.24 12.51
C GLU A 405 -8.79 -8.79 11.45
N PRO A 406 -7.48 -8.72 11.80
CA PRO A 406 -6.44 -8.25 10.91
C PRO A 406 -6.25 -9.12 9.65
N GLY A 407 -6.01 -8.47 8.51
CA GLY A 407 -5.72 -9.14 7.24
C GLY A 407 -5.92 -8.24 6.02
N CYS A 408 -5.62 -8.77 4.85
CA CYS A 408 -5.82 -8.05 3.58
C CYS A 408 -7.28 -7.89 3.19
N SER A 409 -8.18 -8.79 3.67
CA SER A 409 -9.62 -8.71 3.45
C SER A 409 -9.99 -8.49 1.97
N MET A 410 -10.79 -7.47 1.67
CA MET A 410 -11.26 -7.16 0.31
C MET A 410 -10.15 -6.65 -0.63
N CYS A 411 -8.92 -6.40 -0.18
CA CYS A 411 -7.87 -5.87 -1.05
C CYS A 411 -7.63 -6.75 -2.29
N LEU A 412 -7.67 -8.08 -2.13
CA LEU A 412 -7.54 -9.07 -3.20
C LEU A 412 -8.75 -10.03 -3.28
N ALA A 413 -9.65 -9.98 -2.30
CA ALA A 413 -10.84 -10.83 -2.21
C ALA A 413 -10.55 -12.35 -2.30
N MET A 414 -9.43 -12.78 -1.72
CA MET A 414 -9.02 -14.21 -1.61
C MET A 414 -9.59 -14.89 -0.36
N ASN A 415 -10.43 -14.19 0.39
CA ASN A 415 -11.12 -14.61 1.60
C ASN A 415 -12.64 -14.39 1.45
N PRO A 416 -13.45 -14.62 2.49
CA PRO A 416 -14.91 -14.41 2.41
C PRO A 416 -15.37 -12.98 2.15
N ASP A 417 -14.52 -11.98 2.43
CA ASP A 417 -14.86 -10.57 2.23
C ASP A 417 -14.82 -10.21 0.75
N LYS A 418 -15.98 -10.16 0.11
CA LYS A 418 -16.13 -9.91 -1.33
C LYS A 418 -17.33 -9.01 -1.60
N LEU A 419 -17.24 -8.28 -2.72
CA LEU A 419 -18.38 -7.64 -3.34
C LEU A 419 -19.16 -8.65 -4.17
N THR A 420 -20.47 -8.46 -4.22
CA THR A 420 -21.36 -9.16 -5.15
C THR A 420 -21.44 -8.42 -6.49
N ASP A 421 -22.02 -9.08 -7.51
CA ASP A 421 -22.16 -8.49 -8.85
C ASP A 421 -22.97 -7.20 -8.81
N GLY A 422 -22.43 -6.14 -9.38
CA GLY A 422 -23.03 -4.81 -9.43
C GLY A 422 -22.87 -3.98 -8.16
N GLU A 423 -22.44 -4.55 -7.03
CA GLU A 423 -22.26 -3.85 -5.75
C GLU A 423 -21.17 -2.78 -5.85
N ARG A 424 -21.48 -1.55 -5.41
CA ARG A 424 -20.60 -0.38 -5.47
C ARG A 424 -19.94 -0.14 -4.13
N CYS A 425 -18.61 -0.04 -4.15
CA CYS A 425 -17.80 0.12 -2.95
C CYS A 425 -16.97 1.40 -2.97
N ALA A 426 -17.04 2.20 -1.91
CA ALA A 426 -16.00 3.18 -1.59
C ALA A 426 -14.91 2.49 -0.75
N SER A 427 -13.67 2.48 -1.25
CA SER A 427 -12.62 1.63 -0.72
C SER A 427 -11.33 2.39 -0.47
N THR A 428 -10.69 2.15 0.67
CA THR A 428 -9.35 2.67 0.96
C THR A 428 -8.21 1.80 0.40
N SER A 429 -8.54 0.75 -0.35
CA SER A 429 -7.54 -0.09 -1.01
C SER A 429 -6.73 0.68 -2.08
N ASN A 430 -5.81 0.02 -2.72
CA ASN A 430 -4.87 0.60 -3.69
C ASN A 430 -5.27 0.34 -5.14
N ARG A 431 -6.06 -0.69 -5.43
CA ARG A 431 -6.46 -1.11 -6.78
C ARG A 431 -7.96 -1.29 -6.90
N ASN A 432 -8.48 -0.94 -8.09
CA ASN A 432 -9.89 -1.05 -8.42
C ASN A 432 -10.14 -1.65 -9.81
N PHE A 433 -9.24 -2.54 -10.28
CA PHE A 433 -9.46 -3.26 -11.54
C PHE A 433 -10.76 -4.07 -11.49
N GLU A 434 -11.34 -4.32 -12.65
CA GLU A 434 -12.54 -5.14 -12.80
C GLU A 434 -12.43 -6.48 -12.04
N GLY A 435 -13.37 -6.74 -11.15
CA GLY A 435 -13.39 -7.95 -10.33
C GLY A 435 -12.39 -8.02 -9.18
N ARG A 436 -11.58 -6.99 -8.93
CA ARG A 436 -10.53 -7.00 -7.89
C ARG A 436 -11.05 -7.32 -6.49
N GLN A 437 -12.18 -6.72 -6.10
CA GLN A 437 -12.81 -6.93 -4.80
C GLN A 437 -14.01 -7.91 -4.84
N GLY A 438 -14.19 -8.59 -5.96
CA GLY A 438 -15.28 -9.52 -6.23
C GLY A 438 -15.77 -9.39 -7.66
N ARG A 439 -16.21 -10.49 -8.27
CA ARG A 439 -16.67 -10.51 -9.65
C ARG A 439 -17.85 -9.53 -9.85
N GLY A 440 -17.70 -8.61 -10.81
CA GLY A 440 -18.71 -7.59 -11.11
C GLY A 440 -18.79 -6.45 -10.09
N GLY A 441 -17.97 -6.47 -9.03
CA GLY A 441 -17.88 -5.39 -8.03
C GLY A 441 -17.34 -4.10 -8.62
N ARG A 442 -17.90 -2.97 -8.21
CA ARG A 442 -17.60 -1.61 -8.71
C ARG A 442 -16.88 -0.81 -7.63
N THR A 443 -15.56 -0.80 -7.66
CA THR A 443 -14.73 -0.20 -6.62
C THR A 443 -14.27 1.20 -6.97
N HIS A 444 -14.47 2.13 -6.05
CA HIS A 444 -13.95 3.50 -6.09
C HIS A 444 -12.91 3.69 -4.99
N LEU A 445 -11.71 4.12 -5.36
CA LEU A 445 -10.63 4.41 -4.41
C LEU A 445 -10.83 5.79 -3.80
N VAL A 446 -10.77 5.85 -2.47
CA VAL A 446 -10.95 7.07 -1.68
C VAL A 446 -10.00 7.08 -0.47
N SER A 447 -9.86 8.23 0.19
CA SER A 447 -9.17 8.32 1.48
C SER A 447 -10.03 7.75 2.63
N PRO A 448 -9.41 7.38 3.78
CA PRO A 448 -10.16 6.93 4.97
C PRO A 448 -11.22 7.92 5.43
N ALA A 449 -10.92 9.20 5.39
CA ALA A 449 -11.85 10.26 5.77
C ALA A 449 -13.07 10.33 4.83
N VAL A 450 -12.83 10.24 3.52
CA VAL A 450 -13.90 10.19 2.52
C VAL A 450 -14.69 8.89 2.65
N ALA A 451 -14.05 7.74 2.90
CA ALA A 451 -14.73 6.47 3.12
C ALA A 451 -15.70 6.54 4.30
N ALA A 452 -15.24 7.06 5.45
CA ALA A 452 -16.07 7.22 6.63
C ALA A 452 -17.27 8.17 6.40
N ALA A 453 -17.03 9.31 5.78
CA ALA A 453 -18.08 10.26 5.44
C ALA A 453 -19.10 9.67 4.45
N THR A 454 -18.61 8.93 3.45
CA THR A 454 -19.44 8.23 2.47
C THR A 454 -20.31 7.15 3.13
N ALA A 455 -19.79 6.40 4.10
CA ALA A 455 -20.57 5.42 4.85
C ALA A 455 -21.75 6.06 5.58
N ILE A 456 -21.55 7.24 6.15
CA ILE A 456 -22.57 7.98 6.88
C ILE A 456 -23.59 8.62 5.93
N ALA A 457 -23.13 9.19 4.82
CA ALA A 457 -24.00 9.87 3.85
C ALA A 457 -24.77 8.90 2.94
N GLY A 458 -24.25 7.68 2.69
CA GLY A 458 -24.79 6.74 1.69
C GLY A 458 -24.41 7.08 0.24
N THR A 459 -23.81 8.24 0.01
CA THR A 459 -23.25 8.72 -1.26
C THR A 459 -21.84 9.26 -1.02
N PHE A 460 -21.06 9.50 -2.08
CA PHE A 460 -19.71 10.06 -1.90
C PHE A 460 -19.76 11.43 -1.22
N ALA A 461 -19.07 11.54 -0.09
CA ALA A 461 -19.04 12.75 0.74
C ALA A 461 -17.68 12.97 1.40
N THR A 462 -17.37 14.23 1.69
CA THR A 462 -16.29 14.61 2.60
C THR A 462 -16.81 14.78 4.02
N PRO A 463 -15.96 14.79 5.05
CA PRO A 463 -16.39 15.13 6.41
C PRO A 463 -17.12 16.47 6.49
N ALA A 464 -16.67 17.48 5.74
CA ALA A 464 -17.30 18.81 5.71
C ALA A 464 -18.73 18.81 5.12
N ASP A 465 -19.10 17.80 4.35
CA ASP A 465 -20.46 17.67 3.81
C ASP A 465 -21.45 17.18 4.88
N LEU A 466 -20.99 16.42 5.88
CA LEU A 466 -21.80 15.91 6.97
C LEU A 466 -22.25 17.01 7.96
N ASP A 467 -21.50 18.11 8.03
CA ASP A 467 -21.78 19.22 8.96
C ASP A 467 -22.75 20.28 8.34
N ARG A 468 -23.14 20.08 7.07
CA ARG A 468 -24.03 20.98 6.34
C ARG A 468 -25.49 20.50 6.29
N GLY A 469 -25.80 19.33 6.90
CA GLY A 469 -27.11 18.68 6.86
C GLY A 469 -28.01 19.00 8.07
#